data_317c4a867ccf1864a62c353bc5c608af
#
_entry.id   317c4a867ccf1864a62c353bc5c608af
#
_cell.length_a   1.000
_cell.length_b   1.000
_cell.length_c   1.000
_cell.angle_alpha   90.00
_cell.angle_beta   90.00
_cell.angle_gamma   90.00
#
_symmetry.space_group_name_H-M   'P 1'
#
loop_
_entity.id
_entity.type
_entity.pdbx_description
1 polymer ?
#
loop_
_entity_poly.entity_id
_entity_poly.type
_entity_poly.pdbx_seq_one_letter_code
_entity_poly.pdbx_strand_id
1 'polypeptide(L)'
;MPGSPSNISSSDRSLRRVALAAAYSFNDQSNDAFLFRPSAILGAQRQVVKGFRYFIDLNISRTVCHKRDDKNLQSCDFQPEGPLKQTFFCHADVWLVPWKNQTETLLLLCKA
;
A
#
# COMPACT_ATOMS: atom_id res chain seq x y z
N MET A 1 -24.98 6.02 11.87
CA MET A 1 -24.76 5.93 10.42
C MET A 1 -23.29 6.19 10.13
N PRO A 2 -22.62 5.35 9.36
CA PRO A 2 -21.24 5.62 8.98
C PRO A 2 -21.17 6.90 8.17
N GLY A 3 -20.11 7.67 8.38
CA GLY A 3 -19.89 8.87 7.58
C GLY A 3 -19.57 8.55 6.13
N SER A 4 -19.76 9.52 5.26
CA SER A 4 -19.30 9.43 3.89
C SER A 4 -17.78 9.50 3.85
N PRO A 5 -17.12 8.92 2.82
CA PRO A 5 -15.69 9.10 2.66
C PRO A 5 -15.32 10.57 2.52
N SER A 6 -14.26 10.98 3.18
CA SER A 6 -13.73 12.34 3.14
C SER A 6 -12.30 12.33 2.67
N ASN A 7 -11.91 13.32 1.88
CA ASN A 7 -10.54 13.46 1.43
C ASN A 7 -9.63 13.72 2.63
N ILE A 8 -8.47 13.07 2.63
CA ILE A 8 -7.44 13.30 3.63
C ILE A 8 -6.11 13.61 2.93
N SER A 9 -5.21 14.27 3.66
CA SER A 9 -3.90 14.61 3.11
C SER A 9 -3.10 13.35 2.79
N SER A 10 -2.39 13.35 1.67
CA SER A 10 -1.47 12.27 1.31
C SER A 10 -0.31 12.14 2.30
N SER A 11 -0.09 13.13 3.15
CA SER A 11 0.93 13.10 4.19
C SER A 11 0.40 12.65 5.55
N ASP A 12 -0.87 12.27 5.66
CA ASP A 12 -1.45 11.76 6.88
C ASP A 12 -0.68 10.52 7.36
N ARG A 13 -0.34 10.50 8.65
CA ARG A 13 0.49 9.42 9.21
C ARG A 13 -0.15 8.04 9.11
N SER A 14 -1.46 7.96 9.21
CA SER A 14 -2.16 6.67 9.12
C SER A 14 -1.98 6.03 7.74
N LEU A 15 -1.71 6.82 6.72
CA LEU A 15 -1.54 6.30 5.35
C LEU A 15 -0.28 5.46 5.19
N ARG A 16 0.75 5.68 6.01
CA ARG A 16 1.95 4.84 5.94
C ARG A 16 1.60 3.37 6.20
N ARG A 17 0.84 3.12 7.24
CA ARG A 17 0.41 1.77 7.60
C ARG A 17 -0.52 1.19 6.54
N VAL A 18 -1.44 1.99 6.03
CA VAL A 18 -2.41 1.60 5.00
C VAL A 18 -1.68 1.25 3.69
N ALA A 19 -0.75 2.11 3.27
CA ALA A 19 0.02 1.88 2.05
C ALA A 19 0.89 0.62 2.16
N LEU A 20 1.50 0.38 3.32
CA LEU A 20 2.28 -0.84 3.56
C LEU A 20 1.40 -2.08 3.49
N ALA A 21 0.19 -2.03 4.04
CA ALA A 21 -0.74 -3.16 3.96
C ALA A 21 -1.07 -3.49 2.51
N ALA A 22 -1.31 -2.46 1.69
CA ALA A 22 -1.55 -2.66 0.25
C ALA A 22 -0.35 -3.29 -0.44
N ALA A 23 0.87 -2.85 -0.11
CA ALA A 23 2.09 -3.39 -0.68
C ALA A 23 2.32 -4.85 -0.27
N TYR A 24 2.05 -5.21 0.97
CA TYR A 24 2.16 -6.60 1.41
C TYR A 24 1.16 -7.49 0.66
N SER A 25 -0.07 -7.02 0.45
CA SER A 25 -1.04 -7.74 -0.37
C SER A 25 -0.58 -7.89 -1.81
N PHE A 26 0.02 -6.84 -2.37
CA PHE A 26 0.59 -6.90 -3.72
C PHE A 26 1.67 -7.99 -3.80
N ASN A 27 2.59 -8.00 -2.84
CA ASN A 27 3.70 -8.96 -2.83
C ASN A 27 3.20 -10.39 -2.64
N ASP A 28 2.16 -10.60 -1.85
CA ASP A 28 1.57 -11.93 -1.65
C ASP A 28 0.99 -12.49 -2.94
N GLN A 29 0.47 -11.65 -3.82
CA GLN A 29 -0.14 -12.05 -5.08
C GLN A 29 0.83 -12.06 -6.25
N SER A 30 1.98 -11.41 -6.10
CA SER A 30 2.96 -11.24 -7.18
C SER A 30 3.82 -12.49 -7.35
N ASN A 31 4.14 -12.83 -8.60
CA ASN A 31 5.12 -13.87 -8.94
C ASN A 31 6.53 -13.30 -9.15
N ASP A 32 6.73 -12.03 -8.84
CA ASP A 32 8.02 -11.37 -9.03
C ASP A 32 9.04 -11.87 -8.01
N ALA A 33 10.30 -11.94 -8.39
CA ALA A 33 11.38 -12.33 -7.49
C ALA A 33 11.71 -11.25 -6.45
N PHE A 34 11.37 -10.00 -6.73
CA PHE A 34 11.67 -8.86 -5.87
C PHE A 34 10.43 -8.40 -5.12
N LEU A 35 10.66 -7.79 -3.95
CA LEU A 35 9.61 -7.11 -3.21
C LEU A 35 9.31 -5.75 -3.83
N PHE A 36 8.05 -5.34 -3.74
CA PHE A 36 7.57 -4.02 -4.12
C PHE A 36 7.16 -3.24 -2.88
N ARG A 37 7.35 -1.93 -2.91
CA ARG A 37 6.93 -1.07 -1.81
C ARG A 37 6.25 0.19 -2.37
N PRO A 38 5.43 0.89 -1.53
CA PRO A 38 4.82 2.15 -1.99
C PRO A 38 5.89 3.18 -2.33
N SER A 39 5.76 3.81 -3.49
CA SER A 39 6.67 4.88 -3.92
C SER A 39 6.01 6.25 -3.87
N ALA A 40 4.69 6.33 -3.98
CA ALA A 40 3.96 7.59 -3.89
C ALA A 40 2.51 7.32 -3.52
N ILE A 41 1.93 8.21 -2.73
CA ILE A 41 0.48 8.21 -2.47
C ILE A 41 -0.10 9.38 -3.27
N LEU A 42 -1.01 9.08 -4.20
CA LEU A 42 -1.55 10.04 -5.15
C LEU A 42 -2.84 10.67 -4.64
N GLY A 43 -3.59 9.96 -3.82
CA GLY A 43 -4.81 10.47 -3.23
C GLY A 43 -5.34 9.50 -2.20
N ALA A 44 -6.16 10.00 -1.27
CA ALA A 44 -6.71 9.18 -0.23
C ALA A 44 -8.01 9.74 0.29
N GLN A 45 -8.92 8.83 0.65
CA GLN A 45 -10.14 9.13 1.36
C GLN A 45 -10.27 8.20 2.55
N ARG A 46 -10.94 8.67 3.59
CA ARG A 46 -11.18 7.90 4.80
C ARG A 46 -12.65 7.97 5.17
N GLN A 47 -13.21 6.84 5.53
CA GLN A 47 -14.58 6.72 6.02
C GLN A 47 -14.54 6.16 7.43
N VAL A 48 -15.25 6.80 8.35
CA VAL A 48 -15.41 6.28 9.71
C VAL A 48 -16.51 5.24 9.69
N VAL A 49 -16.15 4.03 10.01
CA VAL A 49 -17.03 2.88 10.14
C VAL A 49 -16.71 2.26 11.50
N LYS A 50 -16.88 0.98 11.68
CA LYS A 50 -16.28 0.31 12.84
C LYS A 50 -14.78 0.25 12.59
N GLY A 51 -14.03 1.24 13.10
CA GLY A 51 -12.67 1.53 12.70
C GLY A 51 -12.67 2.53 11.56
N PHE A 52 -11.71 2.42 10.68
CA PHE A 52 -11.53 3.32 9.54
C PHE A 52 -11.38 2.53 8.25
N ARG A 53 -12.08 2.95 7.23
CA ARG A 53 -11.91 2.39 5.90
C ARG A 53 -11.20 3.43 5.03
N TYR A 54 -10.11 3.02 4.40
CA TYR A 54 -9.29 3.89 3.56
C TYR A 54 -9.43 3.48 2.11
N PHE A 55 -9.58 4.48 1.25
CA PHE A 55 -9.57 4.32 -0.20
C PHE A 55 -8.37 5.10 -0.70
N ILE A 56 -7.35 4.41 -1.18
CA ILE A 56 -6.10 5.08 -1.59
C ILE A 56 -5.74 4.75 -3.02
N ASP A 57 -5.18 5.76 -3.69
CA ASP A 57 -4.52 5.62 -4.98
C ASP A 57 -3.03 5.83 -4.75
N LEU A 58 -2.24 4.87 -5.18
CA LEU A 58 -0.82 4.88 -4.89
C LEU A 58 -0.02 4.23 -6.02
N ASN A 59 1.26 4.57 -6.09
CA ASN A 59 2.23 3.86 -6.89
C ASN A 59 2.98 2.86 -6.01
N ILE A 60 3.17 1.66 -6.54
CA ILE A 60 3.93 0.59 -5.89
C ILE A 60 5.05 0.22 -6.85
N SER A 61 6.30 0.27 -6.38
CA SER A 61 7.48 0.13 -7.24
C SER A 61 8.40 -0.99 -6.75
N ARG A 62 9.06 -1.64 -7.72
CA ARG A 62 9.99 -2.74 -7.44
C ARG A 62 11.20 -2.24 -6.67
N THR A 63 11.59 -3.03 -5.65
CA THR A 63 12.80 -2.79 -4.86
C THR A 63 13.91 -3.75 -5.29
N VAL A 64 15.09 -3.58 -4.68
CA VAL A 64 16.22 -4.49 -4.88
C VAL A 64 16.21 -5.68 -3.91
N CYS A 65 15.23 -5.74 -3.00
CA CYS A 65 15.13 -6.85 -2.05
C CYS A 65 14.43 -8.03 -2.68
N HIS A 66 15.03 -9.22 -2.56
CA HIS A 66 14.40 -10.47 -3.01
C HIS A 66 13.32 -10.90 -2.03
N LYS A 67 12.26 -11.51 -2.56
CA LYS A 67 11.15 -12.01 -1.74
C LYS A 67 11.58 -12.99 -0.66
N ARG A 68 12.59 -13.81 -0.97
CA ARG A 68 13.08 -14.81 -0.01
C ARG A 68 13.93 -14.21 1.10
N ASP A 69 14.34 -12.96 0.97
CA ASP A 69 15.09 -12.26 2.01
C ASP A 69 14.09 -11.66 2.97
N ASP A 70 14.09 -12.09 4.22
CA ASP A 70 13.15 -11.65 5.24
C ASP A 70 13.56 -10.26 5.75
N LYS A 71 13.41 -9.25 4.91
CA LYS A 71 13.81 -7.87 5.23
C LYS A 71 12.59 -6.99 5.46
N ASN A 72 12.78 -5.97 6.30
CA ASN A 72 11.81 -4.93 6.49
C ASN A 72 11.61 -4.18 5.17
N LEU A 73 10.38 -4.20 4.66
CA LEU A 73 10.04 -3.60 3.37
C LEU A 73 10.43 -2.12 3.30
N GLN A 74 10.31 -1.39 4.40
CA GLN A 74 10.64 0.04 4.45
C GLN A 74 12.13 0.32 4.27
N SER A 75 12.99 -0.66 4.52
CA SER A 75 14.44 -0.51 4.36
C SER A 75 14.95 -0.93 2.99
N CYS A 76 14.06 -1.39 2.11
CA CYS A 76 14.44 -1.81 0.77
C CYS A 76 14.54 -0.61 -0.17
N ASP A 77 15.68 -0.46 -0.85
CA ASP A 77 15.85 0.59 -1.84
C ASP A 77 15.09 0.24 -3.12
N PHE A 78 14.63 1.27 -3.83
CA PHE A 78 14.01 1.06 -5.13
C PHE A 78 15.04 0.66 -6.17
N GLN A 79 14.58 -0.08 -7.19
CA GLN A 79 15.41 -0.40 -8.34
C GLN A 79 15.92 0.89 -9.00
N PRO A 80 17.20 0.94 -9.42
CA PRO A 80 17.70 2.07 -10.19
C PRO A 80 17.08 2.09 -11.58
N GLU A 81 17.24 3.21 -12.28
CA GLU A 81 16.82 3.30 -13.68
C GLU A 81 17.43 2.17 -14.48
N GLY A 82 16.61 1.50 -15.28
CA GLY A 82 17.04 0.36 -16.08
C GLY A 82 15.90 -0.62 -16.30
N PRO A 83 16.19 -1.78 -16.88
CA PRO A 83 15.17 -2.74 -17.31
C PRO A 83 14.41 -3.40 -16.17
N LEU A 84 14.94 -3.38 -14.94
CA LEU A 84 14.25 -3.97 -13.79
C LEU A 84 13.34 -2.98 -13.06
N LYS A 85 13.42 -1.69 -13.40
CA LYS A 85 12.55 -0.70 -12.78
C LYS A 85 11.11 -0.90 -13.25
N GLN A 86 10.19 -1.04 -12.30
CA GLN A 86 8.78 -1.26 -12.61
C GLN A 86 7.93 -0.57 -11.54
N THR A 87 6.92 0.17 -12.00
CA THR A 87 5.96 0.82 -11.12
C THR A 87 4.55 0.46 -11.58
N PHE A 88 3.72 0.11 -10.60
CA PHE A 88 2.29 -0.14 -10.82
C PHE A 88 1.50 0.99 -10.18
N PHE A 89 0.47 1.44 -10.89
CA PHE A 89 -0.56 2.31 -10.33
C PHE A 89 -1.63 1.42 -9.72
N CYS A 90 -1.93 1.62 -8.44
CA CYS A 90 -2.86 0.77 -7.70
C CYS A 90 -3.93 1.59 -7.01
N HIS A 91 -5.12 1.00 -6.92
CA HIS A 91 -6.19 1.45 -6.05
C HIS A 91 -6.40 0.39 -4.98
N ALA A 92 -6.47 0.79 -3.72
CA ALA A 92 -6.66 -0.13 -2.61
C ALA A 92 -7.72 0.37 -1.65
N ASP A 93 -8.53 -0.58 -1.16
CA ASP A 93 -9.42 -0.37 -0.02
C ASP A 93 -8.83 -1.13 1.16
N VAL A 94 -8.56 -0.43 2.25
CA VAL A 94 -7.94 -1.02 3.44
C VAL A 94 -8.78 -0.67 4.67
N TRP A 95 -9.07 -1.68 5.47
CA TRP A 95 -9.81 -1.52 6.73
C TRP A 95 -8.84 -1.58 7.90
N LEU A 96 -8.86 -0.54 8.73
CA LEU A 96 -7.99 -0.41 9.90
C LEU A 96 -8.83 -0.32 11.16
N VAL A 97 -8.57 -1.22 12.10
CA VAL A 97 -9.20 -1.20 13.43
C VAL A 97 -8.08 -1.04 14.45
N PRO A 98 -7.73 0.21 14.82
CA PRO A 98 -6.53 0.48 15.65
C PRO A 98 -6.54 -0.21 17.00
N TRP A 99 -7.71 -0.23 17.68
CA TRP A 99 -7.80 -0.83 19.02
C TRP A 99 -7.68 -2.35 19.00
N LYS A 100 -7.78 -2.98 17.85
CA LYS A 100 -7.54 -4.42 17.68
C LYS A 100 -6.21 -4.70 17.00
N ASN A 101 -5.45 -3.65 16.70
CA ASN A 101 -4.21 -3.76 15.92
C ASN A 101 -4.41 -4.57 14.64
N GLN A 102 -5.56 -4.35 13.99
CA GLN A 102 -5.97 -5.10 12.81
C GLN A 102 -5.93 -4.21 11.58
N THR A 103 -5.31 -4.70 10.51
CA THR A 103 -5.27 -4.03 9.21
C THR A 103 -5.55 -5.07 8.15
N GLU A 104 -6.53 -4.81 7.29
CA GLU A 104 -6.94 -5.76 6.26
C GLU A 104 -7.12 -5.04 4.94
N THR A 105 -6.48 -5.55 3.89
CA THR A 105 -6.69 -5.07 2.53
C THR A 105 -7.90 -5.78 1.95
N LEU A 106 -8.96 -5.02 1.70
CA LEU A 106 -10.22 -5.57 1.20
C LEU A 106 -10.23 -5.67 -0.33
N LEU A 107 -9.51 -4.78 -0.99
CA LEU A 107 -9.45 -4.72 -2.45
C LEU A 107 -8.10 -4.15 -2.87
N LEU A 108 -7.52 -4.73 -3.91
CA LEU A 108 -6.30 -4.19 -4.52
C LEU A 108 -6.40 -4.40 -6.02
N LEU A 109 -6.40 -3.30 -6.76
CA LEU A 109 -6.45 -3.30 -8.22
C LEU A 109 -5.25 -2.52 -8.73
N CYS A 110 -4.40 -3.16 -9.54
CA CYS A 110 -3.18 -2.56 -10.03
C CYS A 110 -3.07 -2.70 -11.55
N LYS A 111 -2.41 -1.72 -12.16
CA LYS A 111 -2.06 -1.75 -13.58
C LYS A 111 -0.69 -1.14 -13.79
N ALA A 112 0.00 -1.62 -14.81
CA ALA A 112 1.30 -1.09 -15.21
C ALA A 112 1.18 0.29 -15.89
#